data_784914f2a9f31ec6540301ea3359ee02
#
_entry.id   784914f2a9f31ec6540301ea3359ee02
#
_cell.length_a   1.000
_cell.length_b   1.000
_cell.length_c   1.000
_cell.angle_alpha   90.00
_cell.angle_beta   90.00
_cell.angle_gamma   90.00
#
_symmetry.space_group_name_H-M   'P 1'
#
loop_
_entity.id
_entity.type
_entity.pdbx_description
1 polymer ?
#
loop_
_entity_poly.entity_id
_entity_poly.type
_entity_poly.pdbx_seq_one_letter_code
_entity_poly.pdbx_strand_id
1 'polypeptide(L)'
;PEVDERTTSNHAVAIVGWDDTISPETFSSDPAKQPPAAGAWIIKNSWSADWGLDGCFYLSYYDMSICEPTSFLVDLPDADGSFSYDSNYQYDYLSAASVGKIEPGEFRDAAAANVFAAEGDETLEAVSATTANPDSTVQVEVYLLDSDAADPTDGTLAASQTETVEYGGYHTIAPDEPVALSAGQRFSVVERIEGYEGAYLPLAVAAYDANEPDEAQGGY
;
A
#
# COMPACT_ATOMS: atom_id res chain seq x y z
N PRO A 1 -29.54 -12.49 -6.25
CA PRO A 1 -28.63 -13.10 -5.31
C PRO A 1 -28.54 -12.14 -4.13
N GLU A 2 -28.83 -12.67 -2.93
CA GLU A 2 -28.58 -11.93 -1.71
C GLU A 2 -27.09 -11.61 -1.70
N VAL A 3 -26.74 -10.35 -1.58
CA VAL A 3 -25.38 -9.91 -1.30
C VAL A 3 -25.08 -10.46 0.09
N ASP A 4 -24.30 -11.54 0.14
CA ASP A 4 -23.76 -12.03 1.39
C ASP A 4 -22.87 -10.92 1.94
N GLU A 5 -23.15 -10.44 3.14
CA GLU A 5 -22.40 -9.40 3.85
C GLU A 5 -20.98 -9.90 4.23
N ARG A 6 -20.32 -10.68 3.37
CA ARG A 6 -18.93 -11.06 3.57
C ARG A 6 -18.06 -9.83 3.40
N THR A 7 -17.60 -9.31 4.50
CA THR A 7 -16.70 -8.16 4.58
C THR A 7 -15.24 -8.55 4.40
N THR A 8 -14.91 -9.84 4.21
CA THR A 8 -13.54 -10.33 4.09
C THR A 8 -13.39 -11.30 2.92
N SER A 9 -12.33 -11.11 2.14
CA SER A 9 -11.90 -12.08 1.12
C SER A 9 -11.35 -13.36 1.78
N ASN A 10 -11.50 -14.49 1.12
CA ASN A 10 -10.97 -15.78 1.58
C ASN A 10 -9.96 -16.39 0.59
N HIS A 11 -9.73 -15.73 -0.53
CA HIS A 11 -8.82 -16.20 -1.56
C HIS A 11 -8.26 -15.04 -2.37
N ALA A 12 -6.95 -15.05 -2.59
CA ALA A 12 -6.26 -14.07 -3.42
C ALA A 12 -6.04 -14.64 -4.83
N VAL A 13 -6.35 -13.83 -5.82
CA VAL A 13 -6.17 -14.13 -7.25
C VAL A 13 -5.66 -12.89 -7.98
N ALA A 14 -5.14 -13.05 -9.20
CA ALA A 14 -4.68 -11.92 -10.00
C ALA A 14 -5.58 -11.71 -11.22
N ILE A 15 -6.04 -10.49 -11.45
CA ILE A 15 -6.65 -10.09 -12.71
C ILE A 15 -5.51 -9.89 -13.71
N VAL A 16 -5.49 -10.68 -14.78
CA VAL A 16 -4.43 -10.66 -15.81
C VAL A 16 -4.94 -10.18 -17.17
N GLY A 17 -6.24 -9.91 -17.28
CA GLY A 17 -6.85 -9.42 -18.50
C GLY A 17 -8.37 -9.36 -18.41
N TRP A 18 -8.98 -9.09 -19.55
CA TRP A 18 -10.43 -9.06 -19.72
C TRP A 18 -10.83 -9.48 -21.13
N ASP A 19 -12.10 -9.89 -21.28
CA ASP A 19 -12.71 -10.19 -22.58
C ASP A 19 -14.19 -9.78 -22.56
N ASP A 20 -14.52 -8.74 -23.33
CA ASP A 20 -15.87 -8.17 -23.41
C ASP A 20 -16.86 -9.08 -24.16
N THR A 21 -16.37 -10.13 -24.82
CA THR A 21 -17.19 -11.02 -25.67
C THR A 21 -17.67 -12.29 -24.95
N ILE A 22 -17.20 -12.54 -23.72
CA ILE A 22 -17.60 -13.73 -22.97
C ILE A 22 -19.09 -13.69 -22.67
N SER A 23 -19.80 -14.67 -23.24
CA SER A 23 -21.26 -14.74 -23.16
C SER A 23 -21.75 -15.12 -21.76
N PRO A 24 -22.93 -14.62 -21.31
CA PRO A 24 -23.57 -14.99 -20.06
C PRO A 24 -23.74 -16.50 -19.84
N GLU A 25 -23.98 -17.26 -20.94
CA GLU A 25 -24.13 -18.71 -20.89
C GLU A 25 -22.86 -19.44 -20.45
N THR A 26 -21.69 -18.82 -20.57
CA THR A 26 -20.42 -19.37 -20.07
C THR A 26 -20.45 -19.58 -18.57
N PHE A 27 -21.18 -18.76 -17.82
CA PHE A 27 -21.23 -18.79 -16.35
C PHE A 27 -22.34 -19.71 -15.81
N SER A 28 -23.44 -19.87 -16.55
CA SER A 28 -24.52 -20.74 -16.14
C SER A 28 -25.42 -21.14 -17.33
N SER A 29 -25.78 -22.41 -17.36
CA SER A 29 -26.82 -22.90 -18.30
C SER A 29 -28.24 -22.47 -17.88
N ASP A 30 -28.44 -22.05 -16.63
CA ASP A 30 -29.73 -21.53 -16.12
C ASP A 30 -29.84 -20.02 -16.41
N PRO A 31 -30.73 -19.56 -17.29
CA PRO A 31 -30.87 -18.15 -17.62
C PRO A 31 -31.15 -17.23 -16.41
N ALA A 32 -31.75 -17.79 -15.35
CA ALA A 32 -32.03 -17.01 -14.14
C ALA A 32 -30.78 -16.73 -13.29
N LYS A 33 -29.68 -17.43 -13.58
CA LYS A 33 -28.39 -17.30 -12.87
C LYS A 33 -27.28 -16.71 -13.74
N GLN A 34 -27.62 -16.37 -14.97
CA GLN A 34 -26.66 -15.72 -15.87
C GLN A 34 -26.45 -14.26 -15.49
N PRO A 35 -25.23 -13.71 -15.69
CA PRO A 35 -25.01 -12.28 -15.57
C PRO A 35 -25.85 -11.52 -16.59
N PRO A 36 -26.19 -10.25 -16.34
CA PRO A 36 -27.13 -9.48 -17.17
C PRO A 36 -26.56 -9.12 -18.55
N ALA A 37 -25.25 -9.17 -18.76
CA ALA A 37 -24.61 -8.92 -20.04
C ALA A 37 -23.28 -9.68 -20.17
N ALA A 38 -22.71 -9.68 -21.37
CA ALA A 38 -21.41 -10.26 -21.68
C ALA A 38 -20.28 -9.49 -21.00
N GLY A 39 -19.12 -10.14 -20.89
CA GLY A 39 -17.88 -9.60 -20.38
C GLY A 39 -17.38 -10.31 -19.12
N ALA A 40 -16.08 -10.49 -19.07
CA ALA A 40 -15.40 -11.18 -17.98
C ALA A 40 -13.97 -10.66 -17.75
N TRP A 41 -13.56 -10.67 -16.51
CA TRP A 41 -12.16 -10.65 -16.12
C TRP A 41 -11.51 -12.01 -16.40
N ILE A 42 -10.28 -12.00 -16.85
CA ILE A 42 -9.42 -13.20 -16.93
C ILE A 42 -8.62 -13.23 -15.63
N ILE A 43 -8.88 -14.24 -14.82
CA ILE A 43 -8.33 -14.38 -13.49
C ILE A 43 -7.28 -15.49 -13.45
N LYS A 44 -6.06 -15.19 -13.02
CA LYS A 44 -5.02 -16.15 -12.74
C LYS A 44 -5.15 -16.67 -11.32
N ASN A 45 -5.30 -18.00 -11.20
CA ASN A 45 -5.31 -18.70 -9.93
C ASN A 45 -3.91 -19.24 -9.57
N SER A 46 -3.70 -19.59 -8.28
CA SER A 46 -2.47 -20.20 -7.76
C SER A 46 -2.46 -21.74 -7.79
N TRP A 47 -3.39 -22.38 -8.53
CA TRP A 47 -3.60 -23.83 -8.50
C TRP A 47 -2.93 -24.60 -9.66
N SER A 48 -1.82 -24.11 -10.19
CA SER A 48 -1.07 -24.65 -11.34
C SER A 48 -1.75 -24.47 -12.71
N ALA A 49 -0.97 -24.73 -13.78
CA ALA A 49 -1.46 -24.63 -15.14
C ALA A 49 -2.41 -25.79 -15.53
N ASP A 50 -2.41 -26.89 -14.79
CA ASP A 50 -3.28 -28.05 -15.08
C ASP A 50 -4.73 -27.81 -14.64
N TRP A 51 -5.01 -26.70 -13.96
CA TRP A 51 -6.34 -26.32 -13.49
C TRP A 51 -6.98 -25.26 -14.41
N GLY A 52 -8.29 -25.42 -14.67
CA GLY A 52 -9.08 -24.44 -15.41
C GLY A 52 -8.59 -24.23 -16.86
N LEU A 53 -8.42 -23.00 -17.28
CA LEU A 53 -7.90 -22.58 -18.57
C LEU A 53 -6.41 -22.21 -18.42
N ASP A 54 -5.53 -23.19 -18.42
CA ASP A 54 -4.10 -23.02 -18.16
C ASP A 54 -3.82 -22.26 -16.85
N GLY A 55 -4.53 -22.65 -15.78
CA GLY A 55 -4.45 -22.01 -14.46
C GLY A 55 -5.26 -20.72 -14.32
N CYS A 56 -6.10 -20.40 -15.31
CA CYS A 56 -6.97 -19.22 -15.29
C CYS A 56 -8.44 -19.63 -15.29
N PHE A 57 -9.31 -18.65 -15.05
CA PHE A 57 -10.75 -18.78 -15.19
C PHE A 57 -11.39 -17.42 -15.52
N TYR A 58 -12.62 -17.46 -16.01
CA TYR A 58 -13.40 -16.24 -16.25
C TYR A 58 -14.23 -15.89 -15.01
N LEU A 59 -14.21 -14.62 -14.64
CA LEU A 59 -15.05 -14.03 -13.61
C LEU A 59 -15.89 -12.94 -14.25
N SER A 60 -17.22 -13.05 -14.20
CA SER A 60 -18.09 -12.04 -14.78
C SER A 60 -17.83 -10.65 -14.23
N TYR A 61 -17.92 -9.60 -15.05
CA TYR A 61 -17.88 -8.20 -14.61
C TYR A 61 -18.96 -7.88 -13.55
N TYR A 62 -20.02 -8.69 -13.50
CA TYR A 62 -21.13 -8.54 -12.58
C TYR A 62 -21.02 -9.37 -11.31
N ASP A 63 -19.87 -10.03 -11.12
CA ASP A 63 -19.59 -10.77 -9.90
C ASP A 63 -19.28 -9.79 -8.75
N MET A 64 -20.07 -9.86 -7.68
CA MET A 64 -19.95 -8.97 -6.52
C MET A 64 -19.00 -9.51 -5.46
N SER A 65 -18.32 -10.64 -5.71
CA SER A 65 -17.38 -11.24 -4.75
C SER A 65 -15.97 -10.64 -4.82
N ILE A 66 -15.68 -9.82 -5.84
CA ILE A 66 -14.41 -9.08 -5.91
C ILE A 66 -14.42 -8.03 -4.80
N CYS A 67 -13.47 -8.14 -3.91
CA CYS A 67 -13.23 -7.17 -2.84
C CYS A 67 -11.74 -6.85 -2.75
N GLU A 68 -11.44 -5.70 -2.18
CA GLU A 68 -10.06 -5.24 -1.92
C GLU A 68 -9.15 -5.29 -3.18
N PRO A 69 -9.60 -4.78 -4.34
CA PRO A 69 -8.77 -4.80 -5.53
C PRO A 69 -7.53 -3.93 -5.31
N THR A 70 -6.35 -4.49 -5.59
CA THR A 70 -5.07 -3.79 -5.48
C THR A 70 -4.37 -3.84 -6.83
N SER A 71 -3.84 -2.72 -7.29
CA SER A 71 -2.97 -2.65 -8.45
C SER A 71 -1.55 -2.29 -8.02
N PHE A 72 -0.58 -2.79 -8.76
CA PHE A 72 0.83 -2.50 -8.51
C PHE A 72 1.43 -1.82 -9.74
N LEU A 73 2.09 -0.69 -9.52
CA LEU A 73 3.05 -0.15 -10.46
C LEU A 73 4.43 -0.56 -9.96
N VAL A 74 5.20 -1.19 -10.81
CA VAL A 74 6.56 -1.64 -10.48
C VAL A 74 7.53 -0.72 -11.20
N ASP A 75 8.49 -0.17 -10.45
CA ASP A 75 9.65 0.49 -11.02
C ASP A 75 10.52 -0.59 -11.70
N LEU A 76 10.62 -0.51 -13.01
CA LEU A 76 11.47 -1.43 -13.78
C LEU A 76 12.84 -0.77 -13.99
N PRO A 77 13.91 -1.56 -13.98
CA PRO A 77 15.22 -1.02 -14.26
C PRO A 77 15.27 -0.39 -15.66
N ASP A 78 15.98 0.69 -15.78
CA ASP A 78 16.30 1.34 -17.05
C ASP A 78 17.10 0.41 -17.98
N ALA A 79 17.33 0.84 -19.21
CA ALA A 79 18.04 0.06 -20.21
C ALA A 79 19.49 -0.30 -19.82
N ASP A 80 20.10 0.44 -18.93
CA ASP A 80 21.43 0.19 -18.35
C ASP A 80 21.38 -0.69 -17.08
N GLY A 81 20.18 -1.06 -16.59
CA GLY A 81 19.98 -1.87 -15.41
C GLY A 81 19.89 -1.08 -14.10
N SER A 82 19.91 0.26 -14.15
CA SER A 82 19.72 1.12 -12.98
C SER A 82 18.24 1.20 -12.59
N PHE A 83 18.00 1.45 -11.31
CA PHE A 83 16.69 1.78 -10.76
C PHE A 83 16.60 3.27 -10.45
N SER A 84 15.40 3.79 -10.26
CA SER A 84 15.17 5.19 -9.90
C SER A 84 15.82 5.56 -8.57
N TYR A 85 16.00 4.60 -7.66
CA TYR A 85 16.61 4.81 -6.35
C TYR A 85 17.68 3.76 -6.06
N ASP A 86 18.83 4.20 -5.52
CA ASP A 86 19.94 3.31 -5.17
C ASP A 86 19.83 2.72 -3.77
N SER A 87 19.16 3.43 -2.85
CA SER A 87 19.03 3.07 -1.44
C SER A 87 17.59 3.24 -0.95
N ASN A 88 17.18 2.41 0.01
CA ASN A 88 15.89 2.51 0.65
C ASN A 88 16.03 2.32 2.16
N TYR A 89 15.59 3.32 2.93
CA TYR A 89 15.56 3.30 4.39
C TYR A 89 14.19 2.88 4.87
N GLN A 90 14.10 1.74 5.53
CA GLN A 90 12.85 1.21 6.06
C GLN A 90 13.11 0.30 7.27
N TYR A 91 12.16 0.25 8.18
CA TYR A 91 12.14 -0.71 9.28
C TYR A 91 11.26 -1.93 8.97
N ASP A 92 10.26 -1.75 8.11
CA ASP A 92 9.28 -2.76 7.74
C ASP A 92 9.45 -3.17 6.28
N TYR A 93 9.55 -4.46 6.02
CA TYR A 93 9.67 -5.00 4.65
C TYR A 93 8.31 -5.29 4.01
N LEU A 94 7.24 -5.19 4.78
CA LEU A 94 5.87 -5.35 4.32
C LEU A 94 5.12 -4.05 4.54
N SER A 95 4.40 -3.59 3.53
CA SER A 95 3.47 -2.48 3.70
C SER A 95 2.46 -2.79 4.81
N ALA A 96 1.91 -1.75 5.44
CA ALA A 96 0.99 -1.88 6.55
C ALA A 96 -0.08 -2.94 6.30
N ALA A 97 -0.05 -4.03 7.06
CA ALA A 97 -1.02 -5.10 6.99
C ALA A 97 -2.37 -4.69 7.63
N SER A 98 -2.38 -3.62 8.40
CA SER A 98 -3.59 -2.99 8.92
C SER A 98 -3.39 -1.49 9.14
N VAL A 99 -4.47 -0.75 9.07
CA VAL A 99 -4.50 0.67 9.37
C VAL A 99 -5.04 0.84 10.77
N GLY A 100 -4.24 1.41 11.66
CA GLY A 100 -4.69 1.85 12.96
C GLY A 100 -5.61 3.05 12.77
N LYS A 101 -6.92 2.85 12.98
CA LYS A 101 -7.88 3.95 13.00
C LYS A 101 -7.66 4.74 14.29
N ILE A 102 -7.32 6.01 14.15
CA ILE A 102 -7.42 6.94 15.27
C ILE A 102 -8.86 7.42 15.30
N GLU A 103 -9.56 7.17 16.42
CA GLU A 103 -10.94 7.58 16.57
C GLU A 103 -11.07 9.10 16.36
N PRO A 104 -12.08 9.56 15.61
CA PRO A 104 -12.29 10.97 15.37
C PRO A 104 -12.40 11.75 16.70
N GLY A 105 -11.46 12.62 16.96
CA GLY A 105 -11.45 13.52 18.12
C GLY A 105 -10.37 13.27 19.16
N GLU A 106 -9.70 12.11 19.19
CA GLU A 106 -8.62 11.86 20.15
C GLU A 106 -7.25 12.37 19.66
N PHE A 107 -6.99 12.36 18.34
CA PHE A 107 -5.69 12.75 17.78
C PHE A 107 -5.85 13.49 16.43
N ARG A 108 -6.40 14.69 16.45
CA ARG A 108 -6.56 15.48 15.21
C ARG A 108 -5.23 15.88 14.56
N ASP A 109 -4.14 15.83 15.32
CA ASP A 109 -2.80 16.20 14.89
C ASP A 109 -1.82 15.02 15.02
N ALA A 110 -2.31 13.78 14.89
CA ALA A 110 -1.45 12.63 14.98
C ALA A 110 -0.45 12.59 13.82
N ALA A 111 0.81 12.36 14.17
CA ALA A 111 1.89 12.15 13.23
C ALA A 111 2.62 10.86 13.55
N ALA A 112 3.09 10.16 12.52
CA ALA A 112 4.04 9.08 12.66
C ALA A 112 5.42 9.57 12.23
N ALA A 113 6.48 9.03 12.81
CA ALA A 113 7.83 9.37 12.41
C ALA A 113 8.76 8.16 12.46
N ASN A 114 9.62 8.08 11.47
CA ASN A 114 10.77 7.18 11.46
C ASN A 114 12.05 8.01 11.50
N VAL A 115 13.05 7.54 12.23
CA VAL A 115 14.35 8.20 12.35
C VAL A 115 15.42 7.27 11.78
N PHE A 116 16.22 7.78 10.87
CA PHE A 116 17.28 7.06 10.19
C PHE A 116 18.62 7.76 10.36
N ALA A 117 19.68 7.08 9.95
CA ALA A 117 21.01 7.69 9.79
C ALA A 117 21.52 7.35 8.38
N ALA A 118 21.92 8.37 7.64
CA ALA A 118 22.43 8.22 6.29
C ALA A 118 23.68 7.35 6.27
N GLU A 119 23.74 6.37 5.37
CA GLU A 119 24.88 5.44 5.26
C GLU A 119 26.05 6.07 4.52
N GLY A 120 25.78 7.06 3.68
CA GLY A 120 26.75 7.77 2.87
C GLY A 120 26.39 9.25 2.65
N ASP A 121 27.16 9.92 1.81
CA ASP A 121 26.76 11.19 1.24
C ASP A 121 25.74 10.89 0.13
N GLU A 122 24.51 11.22 0.37
CA GLU A 122 23.34 10.81 -0.45
C GLU A 122 22.34 11.95 -0.60
N THR A 123 21.35 11.71 -1.45
CA THR A 123 20.22 12.62 -1.62
C THR A 123 18.94 11.87 -1.37
N LEU A 124 18.12 12.34 -0.43
CA LEU A 124 16.76 11.84 -0.24
C LEU A 124 15.87 12.47 -1.31
N GLU A 125 15.38 11.64 -2.21
CA GLU A 125 14.61 12.07 -3.38
C GLU A 125 13.12 11.77 -3.23
N ALA A 126 12.76 10.80 -2.39
CA ALA A 126 11.37 10.44 -2.18
C ALA A 126 11.12 9.85 -0.78
N VAL A 127 9.88 9.94 -0.37
CA VAL A 127 9.33 9.34 0.86
C VAL A 127 8.15 8.47 0.48
N SER A 128 8.03 7.31 1.11
CA SER A 128 6.84 6.48 0.94
C SER A 128 5.80 6.77 2.01
N ALA A 129 4.53 6.76 1.62
CA ALA A 129 3.41 6.82 2.54
C ALA A 129 2.35 5.78 2.16
N THR A 130 1.67 5.22 3.16
CA THR A 130 0.57 4.28 2.93
C THR A 130 -0.75 4.92 3.36
N THR A 131 -1.74 4.92 2.45
CA THR A 131 -3.06 5.46 2.74
C THR A 131 -4.13 4.37 2.68
N ALA A 132 -5.14 4.47 3.56
CA ALA A 132 -6.23 3.49 3.62
C ALA A 132 -7.42 3.88 2.75
N ASN A 133 -7.59 5.17 2.48
CA ASN A 133 -8.77 5.71 1.82
C ASN A 133 -8.37 6.46 0.55
N PRO A 134 -9.25 6.52 -0.46
CA PRO A 134 -9.07 7.44 -1.58
C PRO A 134 -9.17 8.90 -1.11
N ASP A 135 -8.67 9.81 -1.93
CA ASP A 135 -8.68 11.26 -1.68
C ASP A 135 -8.06 11.67 -0.34
N SER A 136 -7.08 10.88 0.14
CA SER A 136 -6.35 11.20 1.36
C SER A 136 -5.32 12.30 1.11
N THR A 137 -5.19 13.22 2.06
CA THR A 137 -4.12 14.21 2.07
C THR A 137 -2.96 13.70 2.91
N VAL A 138 -1.79 13.63 2.30
CA VAL A 138 -0.54 13.20 2.94
C VAL A 138 0.38 14.40 3.03
N GLN A 139 0.81 14.73 4.23
CA GLN A 139 1.89 15.67 4.49
C GLN A 139 3.10 14.90 4.97
N VAL A 140 4.24 15.10 4.30
CA VAL A 140 5.53 14.58 4.72
C VAL A 140 6.46 15.73 5.06
N GLU A 141 7.23 15.58 6.13
CA GLU A 141 8.25 16.53 6.56
C GLU A 141 9.54 15.77 6.82
N VAL A 142 10.65 16.33 6.35
CA VAL A 142 11.99 15.76 6.59
C VAL A 142 12.77 16.73 7.48
N TYR A 143 13.24 16.23 8.62
CA TYR A 143 14.08 17.00 9.54
C TYR A 143 15.49 16.43 9.56
N LEU A 144 16.48 17.32 9.45
CA LEU A 144 17.88 16.99 9.76
C LEU A 144 18.10 17.15 11.27
N LEU A 145 18.37 16.05 11.93
CA LEU A 145 18.45 15.97 13.38
C LEU A 145 19.89 16.15 13.87
N ASP A 146 20.03 16.83 15.01
CA ASP A 146 21.27 16.82 15.75
C ASP A 146 21.53 15.45 16.38
N SER A 147 22.79 15.16 16.74
CA SER A 147 23.19 13.85 17.28
C SER A 147 22.50 13.49 18.59
N ASP A 148 22.07 14.48 19.37
CA ASP A 148 21.40 14.35 20.67
C ASP A 148 19.88 14.66 20.62
N ALA A 149 19.33 14.88 19.42
CA ALA A 149 17.89 15.10 19.24
C ALA A 149 17.08 13.94 19.83
N ALA A 150 16.17 14.25 20.73
CA ALA A 150 15.32 13.28 21.42
C ALA A 150 13.94 13.13 20.74
N ASP A 151 13.51 14.14 20.01
CA ASP A 151 12.24 14.19 19.31
C ASP A 151 12.49 14.16 17.77
N PRO A 152 11.68 13.48 16.98
CA PRO A 152 11.84 13.44 15.52
C PRO A 152 11.66 14.79 14.83
N THR A 153 11.14 15.79 15.52
CA THR A 153 11.01 17.17 15.02
C THR A 153 12.03 18.14 15.62
N ASP A 154 12.94 17.65 16.46
CA ASP A 154 13.98 18.45 17.11
C ASP A 154 15.20 18.57 16.19
N GLY A 155 15.04 19.34 15.11
CA GLY A 155 16.06 19.54 14.11
C GLY A 155 15.70 20.63 13.10
N THR A 156 16.44 20.69 12.02
CA THR A 156 16.18 21.62 10.92
C THR A 156 15.20 20.99 9.93
N LEU A 157 14.05 21.62 9.72
CA LEU A 157 13.12 21.22 8.64
C LEU A 157 13.83 21.45 7.29
N ALA A 158 14.09 20.37 6.57
CA ALA A 158 14.81 20.38 5.30
C ALA A 158 13.86 20.32 4.11
N ALA A 159 12.74 19.60 4.25
CA ALA A 159 11.70 19.54 3.22
C ALA A 159 10.32 19.38 3.86
N SER A 160 9.30 19.88 3.17
CA SER A 160 7.89 19.65 3.51
C SER A 160 7.10 19.58 2.21
N GLN A 161 6.34 18.50 2.04
CA GLN A 161 5.49 18.27 0.88
C GLN A 161 4.10 17.85 1.33
N THR A 162 3.08 18.32 0.62
CA THR A 162 1.70 17.91 0.85
C THR A 162 1.07 17.53 -0.48
N GLU A 163 0.49 16.34 -0.53
CA GLU A 163 -0.19 15.82 -1.71
C GLU A 163 -1.55 15.25 -1.35
N THR A 164 -2.49 15.30 -2.30
CA THR A 164 -3.73 14.54 -2.21
C THR A 164 -3.63 13.36 -3.17
N VAL A 165 -3.78 12.15 -2.63
CA VAL A 165 -3.68 10.90 -3.39
C VAL A 165 -5.07 10.39 -3.72
N GLU A 166 -5.29 10.09 -5.01
CA GLU A 166 -6.61 9.70 -5.53
C GLU A 166 -7.07 8.33 -5.03
N TYR A 167 -6.14 7.41 -4.79
CA TYR A 167 -6.45 6.03 -4.38
C TYR A 167 -5.81 5.70 -3.04
N GLY A 168 -6.42 4.78 -2.28
CA GLY A 168 -5.76 4.18 -1.12
C GLY A 168 -4.63 3.24 -1.56
N GLY A 169 -3.59 3.13 -0.76
CA GLY A 169 -2.46 2.25 -1.03
C GLY A 169 -1.11 2.85 -0.68
N TYR A 170 -0.07 2.25 -1.24
CA TYR A 170 1.32 2.72 -1.11
C TYR A 170 1.63 3.77 -2.16
N HIS A 171 2.18 4.90 -1.74
CA HIS A 171 2.53 6.04 -2.57
C HIS A 171 3.98 6.43 -2.38
N THR A 172 4.58 6.92 -3.45
CA THR A 172 5.90 7.56 -3.41
C THR A 172 5.71 9.06 -3.60
N ILE A 173 6.13 9.84 -2.62
CA ILE A 173 5.99 11.30 -2.57
C ILE A 173 7.38 11.91 -2.70
N ALA A 174 7.59 12.66 -3.76
CA ALA A 174 8.85 13.37 -3.98
C ALA A 174 8.72 14.80 -3.44
N PRO A 175 9.60 15.26 -2.55
CA PRO A 175 9.66 16.66 -2.18
C PRO A 175 10.06 17.53 -3.38
N ASP A 176 9.56 18.76 -3.43
CA ASP A 176 9.88 19.71 -4.52
C ASP A 176 11.39 19.92 -4.69
N GLU A 177 12.13 19.87 -3.58
CA GLU A 177 13.58 19.91 -3.58
C GLU A 177 14.14 18.70 -2.82
N PRO A 178 14.99 17.88 -3.45
CA PRO A 178 15.65 16.76 -2.80
C PRO A 178 16.52 17.20 -1.62
N VAL A 179 16.61 16.38 -0.58
CA VAL A 179 17.36 16.71 0.64
C VAL A 179 18.73 16.06 0.63
N ALA A 180 19.78 16.88 0.64
CA ALA A 180 21.14 16.38 0.75
C ALA A 180 21.43 15.86 2.17
N LEU A 181 21.97 14.66 2.27
CA LEU A 181 22.35 13.98 3.50
C LEU A 181 23.87 13.72 3.48
N SER A 182 24.54 13.97 4.59
CA SER A 182 25.94 13.56 4.77
C SER A 182 26.04 12.22 5.49
N ALA A 183 27.09 11.48 5.26
CA ALA A 183 27.33 10.21 5.95
C ALA A 183 27.20 10.33 7.47
N GLY A 184 26.36 9.51 8.07
CA GLY A 184 26.04 9.54 9.51
C GLY A 184 25.06 10.63 9.95
N GLN A 185 24.57 11.46 9.03
CA GLN A 185 23.52 12.45 9.35
C GLN A 185 22.26 11.72 9.80
N ARG A 186 21.79 12.04 11.01
CA ARG A 186 20.48 11.60 11.47
C ARG A 186 19.41 12.47 10.80
N PHE A 187 18.37 11.81 10.35
CA PHE A 187 17.20 12.50 9.81
C PHE A 187 15.91 11.76 10.20
N SER A 188 14.82 12.48 10.24
CA SER A 188 13.50 11.91 10.43
C SER A 188 12.62 12.20 9.25
N VAL A 189 11.71 11.27 9.00
CA VAL A 189 10.56 11.45 8.11
C VAL A 189 9.34 11.44 9.00
N VAL A 190 8.58 12.53 8.97
CA VAL A 190 7.35 12.72 9.75
C VAL A 190 6.18 12.77 8.78
N GLU A 191 5.18 11.93 9.02
CA GLU A 191 3.99 11.83 8.18
C GLU A 191 2.74 12.21 8.95
N ARG A 192 1.86 12.97 8.29
CA ARG A 192 0.49 13.23 8.73
C ARG A 192 -0.45 12.87 7.59
N ILE A 193 -1.44 12.03 7.88
CA ILE A 193 -2.39 11.56 6.88
C ILE A 193 -3.79 11.91 7.33
N GLU A 194 -4.51 12.62 6.46
CA GLU A 194 -5.91 12.98 6.65
C GLU A 194 -6.74 12.35 5.53
N GLY A 195 -7.68 11.50 5.89
CA GLY A 195 -8.62 10.87 4.97
C GLY A 195 -10.05 11.34 5.20
N TYR A 196 -10.99 10.69 4.56
CA TYR A 196 -12.43 11.01 4.59
C TYR A 196 -13.03 11.09 6.01
N GLU A 197 -12.55 10.26 6.93
CA GLU A 197 -13.04 10.21 8.32
C GLU A 197 -12.14 10.95 9.34
N GLY A 198 -11.16 11.73 8.87
CA GLY A 198 -10.20 12.46 9.69
C GLY A 198 -8.79 11.85 9.65
N ALA A 199 -7.93 12.27 10.56
CA ALA A 199 -6.54 11.81 10.64
C ALA A 199 -6.46 10.33 11.03
N TYR A 200 -5.52 9.60 10.43
CA TYR A 200 -5.20 8.22 10.77
C TYR A 200 -3.72 7.93 10.60
N LEU A 201 -3.24 6.90 11.25
CA LEU A 201 -1.85 6.43 11.11
C LEU A 201 -1.87 5.03 10.49
N PRO A 202 -1.22 4.83 9.35
CA PRO A 202 -0.92 3.50 8.86
C PRO A 202 0.18 2.91 9.75
N LEU A 203 -0.14 1.84 10.45
CA LEU A 203 0.82 1.14 11.30
C LEU A 203 1.09 -0.23 10.68
N ALA A 204 2.35 -0.54 10.44
CA ALA A 204 2.74 -1.91 10.21
C ALA A 204 2.59 -2.66 11.54
N VAL A 205 1.76 -3.68 11.54
CA VAL A 205 1.61 -4.58 12.68
C VAL A 205 2.06 -5.97 12.26
N ALA A 206 2.83 -6.62 13.13
CA ALA A 206 3.17 -8.02 12.92
C ALA A 206 1.87 -8.85 12.84
N ALA A 207 1.75 -9.70 11.81
CA ALA A 207 0.64 -10.61 11.71
C ALA A 207 0.65 -11.53 12.94
N TYR A 208 -0.41 -11.48 13.74
CA TYR A 208 -0.59 -12.36 14.88
C TYR A 208 -1.13 -13.71 14.40
N ASP A 209 -0.32 -14.75 14.47
CA ASP A 209 -0.81 -16.12 14.38
C ASP A 209 -1.15 -16.63 15.78
N ALA A 210 -2.43 -16.77 16.08
CA ALA A 210 -2.90 -17.27 17.38
C ALA A 210 -2.44 -18.71 17.70
N ASN A 211 -1.85 -19.41 16.73
CA ASN A 211 -1.36 -20.77 16.87
C ASN A 211 0.16 -20.85 17.06
N GLU A 212 0.88 -19.73 16.91
CA GLU A 212 2.32 -19.69 17.14
C GLU A 212 2.62 -19.25 18.57
N PRO A 213 3.55 -19.91 19.26
CA PRO A 213 3.96 -19.50 20.60
C PRO A 213 4.63 -18.11 20.58
N ASP A 214 4.48 -17.37 21.67
CA ASP A 214 4.91 -15.98 21.88
C ASP A 214 6.37 -15.64 21.47
N GLU A 215 7.21 -16.64 21.29
CA GLU A 215 8.62 -16.47 20.93
C GLU A 215 8.83 -16.02 19.47
N ALA A 216 7.83 -16.15 18.60
CA ALA A 216 7.87 -15.73 17.20
C ALA A 216 7.47 -14.24 16.99
N GLN A 217 7.03 -13.58 18.05
CA GLN A 217 6.59 -12.17 18.02
C GLN A 217 7.80 -11.24 18.21
N GLY A 218 8.78 -11.34 17.34
CA GLY A 218 9.80 -10.33 17.17
C GLY A 218 9.16 -9.09 16.56
N GLY A 219 8.74 -8.15 17.41
CA GLY A 219 8.43 -6.81 16.93
C GLY A 219 9.68 -6.22 16.30
N TYR A 220 9.52 -5.71 15.09
CA TYR A 220 10.50 -4.89 14.38
C TYR A 220 10.28 -3.44 14.74
#